data_86c4ca17b6db72a0c48bfbee8b8813aa
#
_entry.id   86c4ca17b6db72a0c48bfbee8b8813aa
#
_cell.length_a   1.000
_cell.length_b   1.000
_cell.length_c   1.000
_cell.angle_alpha   90.00
_cell.angle_beta   90.00
_cell.angle_gamma   90.00
#
_symmetry.space_group_name_H-M   'P 1'
#
loop_
_entity.id
_entity.type
_entity.pdbx_description
1 polymer ?
#
loop_
_entity_poly.entity_id
_entity_poly.type
_entity_poly.pdbx_seq_one_letter_code
_entity_poly.pdbx_strand_id
1 'polypeptide(L)'
;DVYESGDLAVKVFKPDAPKTVVFYEAFMDSKVEETGLNVPKIKEVELIDGKWAIATELIKGKTLAQIMQEEPENCDGYLDDMVELQLSIHAKKVTGISKLKDKLREEIESLDVIDHIKRYDLLTRLDSTPKHVKLCHGNFGPENIVVTDDNKVYIVDWIGASAGNASADVAKTYLKLALTSTETAEKYLNLFCKKTNTAKTYVQEWLPIMAASTLAKGVKAKRI
;
A
#
# COMPACT_ATOMS: atom_id res chain seq x y z
N ASP A 1 16.23 -5.61 5.93
CA ASP A 1 17.07 -4.40 5.84
C ASP A 1 17.25 -4.02 4.38
N VAL A 2 17.38 -2.73 4.08
CA VAL A 2 17.65 -2.22 2.73
C VAL A 2 19.00 -1.50 2.76
N TYR A 3 19.84 -1.81 1.79
CA TYR A 3 21.19 -1.25 1.64
C TYR A 3 21.33 -0.60 0.28
N GLU A 4 22.17 0.42 0.19
CA GLU A 4 22.57 1.03 -1.09
C GLU A 4 23.87 0.38 -1.60
N SER A 5 23.88 -0.03 -2.87
CA SER A 5 25.04 -0.61 -3.54
C SER A 5 25.14 -0.04 -4.96
N GLY A 6 25.94 0.99 -5.16
CA GLY A 6 26.02 1.72 -6.42
C GLY A 6 24.69 2.37 -6.79
N ASP A 7 24.10 1.95 -7.89
CA ASP A 7 22.79 2.41 -8.37
C ASP A 7 21.64 1.46 -7.99
N LEU A 8 21.88 0.58 -7.03
CA LEU A 8 20.90 -0.41 -6.57
C LEU A 8 20.50 -0.17 -5.12
N ALA A 9 19.21 -0.38 -4.85
CA ALA A 9 18.66 -0.61 -3.51
C ALA A 9 18.52 -2.12 -3.32
N VAL A 10 19.24 -2.69 -2.35
CA VAL A 10 19.29 -4.12 -2.07
C VAL A 10 18.54 -4.43 -0.79
N LYS A 11 17.36 -5.02 -0.90
CA LYS A 11 16.57 -5.51 0.23
C LYS A 11 17.02 -6.90 0.60
N VAL A 12 17.67 -7.04 1.76
CA VAL A 12 18.10 -8.33 2.30
C VAL A 12 17.06 -8.83 3.29
N PHE A 13 16.60 -10.05 3.07
CA PHE A 13 15.61 -10.72 3.93
C PHE A 13 16.28 -11.39 5.13
N LYS A 14 15.50 -11.73 6.16
CA LYS A 14 15.97 -12.53 7.29
C LYS A 14 16.42 -13.92 6.80
N PRO A 15 17.36 -14.60 7.48
CA PRO A 15 17.87 -15.91 7.06
C PRO A 15 16.78 -16.99 6.95
N ASP A 16 15.74 -16.87 7.76
CA ASP A 16 14.60 -17.79 7.84
C ASP A 16 13.41 -17.37 6.96
N ALA A 17 13.56 -16.30 6.17
CA ALA A 17 12.49 -15.85 5.30
C ALA A 17 12.13 -16.91 4.25
N PRO A 18 10.84 -17.33 4.16
CA PRO A 18 10.43 -18.31 3.17
C PRO A 18 10.73 -17.80 1.75
N LYS A 19 11.35 -18.65 0.94
CA LYS A 19 11.63 -18.36 -0.48
C LYS A 19 10.40 -17.82 -1.22
N THR A 20 9.23 -18.39 -0.92
CA THR A 20 7.96 -17.98 -1.53
C THR A 20 7.61 -16.52 -1.25
N VAL A 21 7.95 -15.99 -0.08
CA VAL A 21 7.70 -14.57 0.28
C VAL A 21 8.57 -13.66 -0.58
N VAL A 22 9.85 -14.00 -0.76
CA VAL A 22 10.80 -13.22 -1.57
C VAL A 22 10.36 -13.18 -3.04
N PHE A 23 10.06 -14.35 -3.60
CA PHE A 23 9.61 -14.43 -4.99
C PHE A 23 8.24 -13.83 -5.21
N TYR A 24 7.36 -13.87 -4.21
CA TYR A 24 6.07 -13.18 -4.28
C TYR A 24 6.24 -11.66 -4.31
N GLU A 25 7.15 -11.10 -3.50
CA GLU A 25 7.46 -9.67 -3.52
C GLU A 25 8.00 -9.26 -4.89
N ALA A 26 9.02 -9.95 -5.38
CA ALA A 26 9.59 -9.69 -6.71
C ALA A 26 8.54 -9.84 -7.84
N PHE A 27 7.65 -10.83 -7.73
CA PHE A 27 6.55 -11.00 -8.68
C PHE A 27 5.59 -9.80 -8.65
N MET A 28 5.23 -9.30 -7.47
CA MET A 28 4.33 -8.16 -7.33
C MET A 28 4.95 -6.89 -7.92
N ASP A 29 6.23 -6.61 -7.60
CA ASP A 29 6.95 -5.47 -8.14
C ASP A 29 7.03 -5.54 -9.68
N SER A 30 7.34 -6.72 -10.24
CA SER A 30 7.36 -6.95 -11.70
C SER A 30 5.99 -6.69 -12.34
N LYS A 31 4.91 -7.14 -11.68
CA LYS A 31 3.54 -6.94 -12.17
C LYS A 31 3.14 -5.47 -12.19
N VAL A 32 3.60 -4.70 -11.22
CA VAL A 32 3.33 -3.26 -11.19
C VAL A 32 4.21 -2.52 -12.19
N GLU A 33 5.47 -2.91 -12.37
CA GLU A 33 6.36 -2.35 -13.40
C GLU A 33 5.73 -2.45 -14.81
N GLU A 34 5.08 -3.58 -15.15
CA GLU A 34 4.36 -3.77 -16.43
C GLU A 34 3.23 -2.74 -16.66
N THR A 35 2.74 -2.05 -15.62
CA THR A 35 1.66 -1.06 -15.75
C THR A 35 2.11 0.28 -16.30
N GLY A 36 3.42 0.53 -16.35
CA GLY A 36 4.02 1.81 -16.74
C GLY A 36 3.90 2.90 -15.67
N LEU A 37 3.58 2.55 -14.42
CA LEU A 37 3.75 3.47 -13.28
C LEU A 37 5.25 3.66 -12.99
N ASN A 38 5.61 4.82 -12.46
CA ASN A 38 6.98 5.05 -12.01
C ASN A 38 7.23 4.28 -10.70
N VAL A 39 7.91 3.16 -10.83
CA VAL A 39 8.29 2.27 -9.72
C VAL A 39 9.77 1.89 -9.89
N PRO A 40 10.48 1.57 -8.81
CA PRO A 40 11.84 1.04 -8.93
C PRO A 40 11.83 -0.26 -9.73
N LYS A 41 12.67 -0.35 -10.76
CA LYS A 41 12.74 -1.54 -11.60
C LYS A 41 13.50 -2.65 -10.89
N ILE A 42 12.95 -3.86 -10.92
CA ILE A 42 13.68 -5.04 -10.45
C ILE A 42 14.89 -5.29 -11.35
N LYS A 43 16.01 -5.57 -10.73
CA LYS A 43 17.26 -5.93 -11.40
C LYS A 43 17.63 -7.38 -11.16
N GLU A 44 17.53 -7.83 -9.90
CA GLU A 44 18.05 -9.13 -9.53
C GLU A 44 17.33 -9.70 -8.30
N VAL A 45 17.22 -11.02 -8.23
CA VAL A 45 16.82 -11.77 -7.03
C VAL A 45 17.87 -12.83 -6.81
N GLU A 46 18.61 -12.75 -5.71
CA GLU A 46 19.77 -13.60 -5.48
C GLU A 46 19.86 -14.11 -4.04
N LEU A 47 20.76 -15.05 -3.80
CA LEU A 47 21.09 -15.59 -2.49
C LEU A 47 22.51 -15.13 -2.12
N ILE A 48 22.62 -14.20 -1.18
CA ILE A 48 23.88 -13.62 -0.70
C ILE A 48 24.14 -14.13 0.72
N ASP A 49 25.24 -14.85 0.95
CA ASP A 49 25.64 -15.40 2.25
C ASP A 49 24.50 -16.14 2.97
N GLY A 50 23.72 -16.91 2.22
CA GLY A 50 22.60 -17.69 2.75
C GLY A 50 21.33 -16.89 3.03
N LYS A 51 21.28 -15.61 2.65
CA LYS A 51 20.10 -14.74 2.77
C LYS A 51 19.60 -14.37 1.39
N TRP A 52 18.29 -14.41 1.20
CA TRP A 52 17.67 -13.90 0.00
C TRP A 52 17.74 -12.39 -0.08
N ALA A 53 17.98 -11.84 -1.27
CA ALA A 53 17.97 -10.43 -1.55
C ALA A 53 17.22 -10.12 -2.85
N ILE A 54 16.56 -8.95 -2.88
CA ILE A 54 15.99 -8.35 -4.09
C ILE A 54 16.73 -7.04 -4.32
N ALA A 55 17.35 -6.89 -5.50
CA ALA A 55 17.96 -5.66 -5.95
C ALA A 55 17.02 -4.94 -6.92
N THR A 56 16.76 -3.69 -6.64
CA THR A 56 15.97 -2.78 -7.49
C THR A 56 16.78 -1.55 -7.83
N GLU A 57 16.31 -0.78 -8.80
CA GLU A 57 16.82 0.56 -9.08
C GLU A 57 16.79 1.42 -7.80
N LEU A 58 17.92 2.08 -7.49
CA LEU A 58 17.98 3.03 -6.36
C LEU A 58 17.36 4.36 -6.78
N ILE A 59 16.25 4.70 -6.16
CA ILE A 59 15.60 5.99 -6.37
C ILE A 59 16.15 6.99 -5.34
N LYS A 60 17.01 7.90 -5.79
CA LYS A 60 17.57 8.96 -4.96
C LYS A 60 16.59 10.12 -4.85
N GLY A 61 16.15 10.44 -3.63
CA GLY A 61 15.20 11.50 -3.38
C GLY A 61 14.73 11.51 -1.93
N LYS A 62 13.76 12.37 -1.63
CA LYS A 62 13.09 12.43 -0.33
C LYS A 62 11.72 11.77 -0.42
N THR A 63 11.30 11.15 0.67
CA THR A 63 9.90 10.73 0.75
C THR A 63 8.99 11.95 0.82
N LEU A 64 7.77 11.84 0.29
CA LEU A 64 6.79 12.91 0.42
C LEU A 64 6.49 13.21 1.91
N ALA A 65 6.57 12.20 2.79
CA ALA A 65 6.45 12.39 4.23
C ALA A 65 7.53 13.34 4.79
N GLN A 66 8.78 13.21 4.33
CA GLN A 66 9.87 14.11 4.72
C GLN A 66 9.62 15.53 4.18
N ILE A 67 9.22 15.66 2.91
CA ILE A 67 8.90 16.95 2.30
C ILE A 67 7.76 17.65 3.04
N MET A 68 6.68 16.93 3.36
CA MET A 68 5.55 17.48 4.13
C MET A 68 5.93 17.94 5.55
N GLN A 69 6.96 17.34 6.15
CA GLN A 69 7.49 17.79 7.46
C GLN A 69 8.38 19.02 7.31
N GLU A 70 9.13 19.15 6.23
CA GLU A 70 9.99 20.30 5.94
C GLU A 70 9.18 21.53 5.50
N GLU A 71 8.07 21.32 4.81
CA GLU A 71 7.23 22.36 4.20
C GLU A 71 5.74 22.17 4.60
N PRO A 72 5.41 22.30 5.88
CA PRO A 72 4.04 22.06 6.37
C PRO A 72 2.99 23.01 5.80
N GLU A 73 3.37 24.22 5.37
CA GLU A 73 2.51 25.20 4.72
C GLU A 73 1.98 24.73 3.36
N ASN A 74 2.69 23.83 2.68
CA ASN A 74 2.33 23.29 1.38
C ASN A 74 1.53 21.97 1.47
N CYS A 75 1.19 21.52 2.68
CA CYS A 75 0.55 20.22 2.93
C CYS A 75 -0.70 19.96 2.08
N ASP A 76 -1.55 20.99 1.89
CA ASP A 76 -2.78 20.85 1.08
C ASP A 76 -2.47 20.56 -0.39
N GLY A 77 -1.39 21.14 -0.95
CA GLY A 77 -0.91 20.83 -2.30
C GLY A 77 -0.41 19.40 -2.40
N TYR A 78 0.39 18.95 -1.44
CA TYR A 78 0.90 17.58 -1.41
C TYR A 78 -0.21 16.53 -1.24
N LEU A 79 -1.27 16.84 -0.51
CA LEU A 79 -2.44 15.96 -0.42
C LEU A 79 -3.20 15.88 -1.75
N ASP A 80 -3.29 16.97 -2.50
CA ASP A 80 -3.89 16.97 -3.83
C ASP A 80 -3.09 16.09 -4.79
N ASP A 81 -1.76 16.24 -4.81
CA ASP A 81 -0.84 15.42 -5.61
C ASP A 81 -0.92 13.93 -5.22
N MET A 82 -0.99 13.62 -3.92
CA MET A 82 -1.19 12.26 -3.45
C MET A 82 -2.48 11.64 -4.00
N VAL A 83 -3.57 12.38 -3.99
CA VAL A 83 -4.85 11.88 -4.52
C VAL A 83 -4.74 11.63 -6.02
N GLU A 84 -4.17 12.55 -6.79
CA GLU A 84 -3.95 12.36 -8.24
C GLU A 84 -3.08 11.12 -8.51
N LEU A 85 -2.01 10.94 -7.75
CA LEU A 85 -1.13 9.79 -7.88
C LEU A 85 -1.87 8.49 -7.58
N GLN A 86 -2.69 8.46 -6.53
CA GLN A 86 -3.50 7.28 -6.20
C GLN A 86 -4.59 7.00 -7.25
N LEU A 87 -5.18 8.03 -7.85
CA LEU A 87 -6.10 7.88 -8.97
C LEU A 87 -5.40 7.26 -10.19
N SER A 88 -4.15 7.64 -10.46
CA SER A 88 -3.35 7.04 -11.53
C SER A 88 -3.10 5.55 -11.31
N ILE A 89 -2.89 5.13 -10.05
CA ILE A 89 -2.81 3.71 -9.66
C ILE A 89 -4.16 3.01 -9.94
N HIS A 90 -5.25 3.58 -9.44
CA HIS A 90 -6.59 3.01 -9.59
C HIS A 90 -7.10 2.96 -11.03
N ALA A 91 -6.48 3.72 -11.94
CA ALA A 91 -6.77 3.65 -13.38
C ALA A 91 -6.15 2.39 -14.03
N LYS A 92 -5.17 1.75 -13.38
CA LYS A 92 -4.53 0.54 -13.89
C LYS A 92 -5.31 -0.72 -13.55
N LYS A 93 -5.16 -1.72 -14.43
CA LYS A 93 -5.68 -3.08 -14.23
C LYS A 93 -4.52 -4.04 -14.33
N VAL A 94 -4.40 -4.93 -13.36
CA VAL A 94 -3.35 -5.96 -13.33
C VAL A 94 -4.02 -7.31 -13.17
N THR A 95 -3.63 -8.26 -14.02
CA THR A 95 -4.11 -9.65 -13.97
C THR A 95 -3.08 -10.55 -13.29
N GLY A 96 -3.54 -11.66 -12.71
CA GLY A 96 -2.65 -12.64 -12.08
C GLY A 96 -2.18 -12.26 -10.67
N ILE A 97 -2.69 -11.18 -10.09
CA ILE A 97 -2.44 -10.81 -8.69
C ILE A 97 -3.63 -11.16 -7.79
N SER A 98 -3.40 -11.22 -6.48
CA SER A 98 -4.42 -11.55 -5.49
C SER A 98 -5.58 -10.57 -5.52
N LYS A 99 -6.80 -11.07 -5.33
CA LYS A 99 -7.98 -10.21 -5.17
C LYS A 99 -8.00 -9.62 -3.77
N LEU A 100 -8.28 -8.33 -3.67
CA LEU A 100 -8.34 -7.64 -2.37
C LEU A 100 -9.35 -8.29 -1.41
N LYS A 101 -10.53 -8.69 -1.90
CA LYS A 101 -11.56 -9.32 -1.05
C LYS A 101 -11.09 -10.64 -0.46
N ASP A 102 -10.36 -11.46 -1.23
CA ASP A 102 -9.86 -12.75 -0.77
C ASP A 102 -8.78 -12.53 0.31
N LYS A 103 -7.84 -11.59 0.09
CA LYS A 103 -6.84 -11.18 1.11
C LYS A 103 -7.50 -10.69 2.40
N LEU A 104 -8.49 -9.80 2.29
CA LEU A 104 -9.18 -9.24 3.46
C LEU A 104 -9.95 -10.33 4.22
N ARG A 105 -10.55 -11.29 3.52
CA ARG A 105 -11.21 -12.44 4.13
C ARG A 105 -10.23 -13.25 4.97
N GLU A 106 -9.12 -13.68 4.38
CA GLU A 106 -8.09 -14.45 5.08
C GLU A 106 -7.53 -13.70 6.30
N GLU A 107 -7.30 -12.40 6.16
CA GLU A 107 -6.82 -11.54 7.25
C GLU A 107 -7.85 -11.46 8.40
N ILE A 108 -9.14 -11.25 8.09
CA ILE A 108 -10.22 -11.19 9.12
C ILE A 108 -10.45 -12.55 9.78
N GLU A 109 -10.44 -13.64 9.01
CA GLU A 109 -10.58 -15.00 9.52
C GLU A 109 -9.44 -15.38 10.45
N SER A 110 -8.22 -14.88 10.20
CA SER A 110 -7.03 -15.12 11.03
C SER A 110 -7.00 -14.33 12.35
N LEU A 111 -7.92 -13.38 12.57
CA LEU A 111 -7.98 -12.58 13.78
C LEU A 111 -8.61 -13.37 14.93
N ASP A 112 -7.81 -13.74 15.92
CA ASP A 112 -8.26 -14.38 17.16
C ASP A 112 -8.50 -13.38 18.31
N VAL A 113 -8.08 -12.12 18.12
CA VAL A 113 -8.22 -11.05 19.12
C VAL A 113 -9.60 -10.37 19.10
N ILE A 114 -10.44 -10.69 18.14
CA ILE A 114 -11.83 -10.23 18.06
C ILE A 114 -12.79 -11.41 18.27
N ASP A 115 -13.96 -11.11 18.86
CA ASP A 115 -14.98 -12.13 19.06
C ASP A 115 -15.60 -12.60 17.72
N HIS A 116 -16.27 -13.74 17.76
CA HIS A 116 -16.87 -14.36 16.58
C HIS A 116 -18.00 -13.54 15.97
N ILE A 117 -18.71 -12.72 16.76
CA ILE A 117 -19.82 -11.88 16.29
C ILE A 117 -19.24 -10.74 15.43
N LYS A 118 -18.21 -10.07 15.94
CA LYS A 118 -17.52 -9.00 15.17
C LYS A 118 -16.88 -9.55 13.90
N ARG A 119 -16.26 -10.74 13.98
CA ARG A 119 -15.70 -11.40 12.79
C ARG A 119 -16.77 -11.69 11.75
N TYR A 120 -17.89 -12.23 12.16
CA TYR A 120 -19.03 -12.51 11.29
C TYR A 120 -19.59 -11.23 10.65
N ASP A 121 -19.78 -10.16 11.43
CA ASP A 121 -20.24 -8.87 10.92
C ASP A 121 -19.28 -8.30 9.86
N LEU A 122 -17.97 -8.32 10.12
CA LEU A 122 -16.95 -7.84 9.17
C LEU A 122 -16.94 -8.65 7.86
N LEU A 123 -17.07 -9.99 7.94
CA LEU A 123 -17.13 -10.85 6.77
C LEU A 123 -18.42 -10.62 5.98
N THR A 124 -19.54 -10.43 6.65
CA THR A 124 -20.83 -10.13 6.01
C THR A 124 -20.78 -8.79 5.28
N ARG A 125 -20.20 -7.75 5.91
CA ARG A 125 -19.95 -6.45 5.27
C ARG A 125 -19.04 -6.58 4.06
N LEU A 126 -17.92 -7.31 4.19
CA LEU A 126 -17.02 -7.57 3.09
C LEU A 126 -17.72 -8.24 1.92
N ASP A 127 -18.59 -9.22 2.19
CA ASP A 127 -19.34 -9.96 1.17
C ASP A 127 -20.32 -9.06 0.40
N SER A 128 -20.97 -8.13 1.10
CA SER A 128 -21.92 -7.19 0.52
C SER A 128 -21.26 -6.14 -0.40
N THR A 129 -19.94 -5.93 -0.31
CA THR A 129 -19.25 -4.94 -1.14
C THR A 129 -19.18 -5.36 -2.60
N PRO A 130 -19.29 -4.41 -3.58
CA PRO A 130 -19.14 -4.70 -4.99
C PRO A 130 -17.77 -5.28 -5.35
N LYS A 131 -17.72 -6.15 -6.35
CA LYS A 131 -16.47 -6.67 -6.91
C LYS A 131 -15.87 -5.63 -7.87
N HIS A 132 -14.62 -5.26 -7.62
CA HIS A 132 -13.83 -4.39 -8.46
C HIS A 132 -12.46 -5.02 -8.75
N VAL A 133 -11.80 -4.56 -9.81
CA VAL A 133 -10.51 -5.09 -10.30
C VAL A 133 -9.49 -3.98 -10.57
N LYS A 134 -9.62 -2.85 -9.89
CA LYS A 134 -8.65 -1.77 -9.96
C LYS A 134 -7.38 -2.18 -9.24
N LEU A 135 -6.23 -1.72 -9.72
CA LEU A 135 -5.00 -1.87 -8.95
C LEU A 135 -5.13 -1.06 -7.66
N CYS A 136 -4.95 -1.72 -6.52
CA CYS A 136 -4.87 -1.13 -5.20
C CYS A 136 -3.45 -1.32 -4.67
N HIS A 137 -2.84 -0.29 -4.11
CA HIS A 137 -1.49 -0.35 -3.55
C HIS A 137 -1.44 -1.19 -2.27
N GLY A 138 -2.46 -1.04 -1.44
CA GLY A 138 -2.57 -1.77 -0.18
C GLY A 138 -1.66 -1.28 0.96
N ASN A 139 -0.82 -0.26 0.72
CA ASN A 139 -0.02 0.46 1.72
C ASN A 139 0.32 1.89 1.26
N PHE A 140 -0.57 2.54 0.49
CA PHE A 140 -0.34 3.88 -0.02
C PHE A 140 -0.24 4.91 1.11
N GLY A 141 0.73 5.82 0.99
CA GLY A 141 0.95 6.88 1.96
C GLY A 141 2.18 7.69 1.60
N PRO A 142 2.38 8.87 2.23
CA PRO A 142 3.47 9.79 1.87
C PRO A 142 4.88 9.20 2.08
N GLU A 143 5.04 8.22 2.96
CA GLU A 143 6.30 7.51 3.17
C GLU A 143 6.68 6.55 2.02
N ASN A 144 5.70 6.15 1.19
CA ASN A 144 5.89 5.26 0.04
C ASN A 144 5.85 6.00 -1.30
N ILE A 145 6.00 7.31 -1.26
CA ILE A 145 6.13 8.19 -2.42
C ILE A 145 7.49 8.86 -2.31
N VAL A 146 8.35 8.66 -3.31
CA VAL A 146 9.69 9.25 -3.36
C VAL A 146 9.73 10.30 -4.48
N VAL A 147 10.14 11.50 -4.13
CA VAL A 147 10.34 12.62 -5.06
C VAL A 147 11.84 12.83 -5.25
N THR A 148 12.30 12.74 -6.48
CA THR A 148 13.70 12.91 -6.84
C THR A 148 14.04 14.40 -7.03
N ASP A 149 15.35 14.75 -7.07
CA ASP A 149 15.81 16.12 -7.26
C ASP A 149 15.37 16.72 -8.61
N ASP A 150 15.11 15.89 -9.62
CA ASP A 150 14.53 16.29 -10.91
C ASP A 150 12.98 16.25 -10.93
N ASN A 151 12.36 16.24 -9.75
CA ASN A 151 10.90 16.25 -9.53
C ASN A 151 10.15 15.06 -10.15
N LYS A 152 10.81 13.95 -10.39
CA LYS A 152 10.11 12.71 -10.72
C LYS A 152 9.58 12.07 -9.47
N VAL A 153 8.38 11.49 -9.58
CA VAL A 153 7.70 10.83 -8.46
C VAL A 153 7.69 9.33 -8.70
N TYR A 154 8.15 8.58 -7.71
CA TYR A 154 8.14 7.11 -7.69
C TYR A 154 7.30 6.59 -6.55
N ILE A 155 6.64 5.45 -6.77
CA ILE A 155 5.83 4.77 -5.77
C ILE A 155 6.54 3.46 -5.43
N VAL A 156 6.73 3.20 -4.14
CA VAL A 156 7.51 2.07 -3.62
C VAL A 156 6.65 1.21 -2.67
N ASP A 157 7.14 0.01 -2.32
CA ASP A 157 6.51 -0.94 -1.37
C ASP A 157 5.17 -1.52 -1.85
N TRP A 158 5.23 -2.26 -2.96
CA TRP A 158 4.07 -2.86 -3.61
C TRP A 158 3.68 -4.27 -3.12
N ILE A 159 4.34 -4.79 -2.09
CA ILE A 159 4.04 -6.14 -1.53
C ILE A 159 2.57 -6.28 -1.10
N GLY A 160 1.93 -5.17 -0.75
CA GLY A 160 0.51 -5.08 -0.38
C GLY A 160 -0.47 -5.08 -1.54
N ALA A 161 0.01 -4.92 -2.77
CA ALA A 161 -0.85 -4.68 -3.92
C ALA A 161 -1.84 -5.83 -4.20
N SER A 162 -2.98 -5.47 -4.77
CA SER A 162 -4.07 -6.40 -5.07
C SER A 162 -5.05 -5.79 -6.08
N ALA A 163 -5.85 -6.65 -6.71
CA ALA A 163 -6.95 -6.22 -7.56
C ALA A 163 -8.23 -6.03 -6.72
N GLY A 164 -8.76 -4.81 -6.64
CA GLY A 164 -9.88 -4.55 -5.74
C GLY A 164 -10.61 -3.24 -5.93
N ASN A 165 -11.19 -2.77 -4.83
CA ASN A 165 -11.97 -1.54 -4.75
C ASN A 165 -11.09 -0.36 -4.33
N ALA A 166 -11.08 0.70 -5.15
CA ALA A 166 -10.33 1.93 -4.86
C ALA A 166 -10.70 2.54 -3.50
N SER A 167 -11.99 2.53 -3.11
CA SER A 167 -12.43 3.08 -1.83
C SER A 167 -11.88 2.30 -0.61
N ALA A 168 -11.62 1.01 -0.75
CA ALA A 168 -10.94 0.23 0.28
C ALA A 168 -9.48 0.67 0.44
N ASP A 169 -8.78 0.88 -0.68
CA ASP A 169 -7.39 1.36 -0.66
C ASP A 169 -7.29 2.76 -0.06
N VAL A 170 -8.21 3.66 -0.43
CA VAL A 170 -8.34 5.01 0.15
C VAL A 170 -8.67 4.96 1.65
N ALA A 171 -9.58 4.08 2.08
CA ALA A 171 -9.89 3.90 3.49
C ALA A 171 -8.66 3.48 4.30
N LYS A 172 -7.79 2.65 3.73
CA LYS A 172 -6.52 2.27 4.36
C LYS A 172 -5.56 3.44 4.50
N THR A 173 -5.40 4.24 3.43
CA THR A 173 -4.59 5.46 3.46
C THR A 173 -5.14 6.45 4.49
N TYR A 174 -6.47 6.64 4.54
CA TYR A 174 -7.12 7.48 5.56
C TYR A 174 -6.76 7.03 6.98
N LEU A 175 -6.92 5.73 7.29
CA LEU A 175 -6.58 5.21 8.63
C LEU A 175 -5.11 5.46 8.98
N LYS A 176 -4.21 5.33 8.02
CA LYS A 176 -2.79 5.56 8.20
C LYS A 176 -2.48 7.02 8.50
N LEU A 177 -3.03 7.95 7.72
CA LEU A 177 -2.90 9.39 7.96
C LEU A 177 -3.51 9.81 9.29
N ALA A 178 -4.66 9.22 9.68
CA ALA A 178 -5.35 9.54 10.93
C ALA A 178 -4.54 9.16 12.19
N LEU A 179 -3.58 8.24 12.09
CA LEU A 179 -2.66 7.93 13.18
C LEU A 179 -1.71 9.09 13.51
N THR A 180 -1.45 9.97 12.54
CA THR A 180 -0.60 11.15 12.71
C THR A 180 -1.44 12.42 12.86
N SER A 181 -2.43 12.63 11.99
CA SER A 181 -3.31 13.79 11.99
C SER A 181 -4.68 13.45 11.40
N THR A 182 -5.70 13.53 12.24
CA THR A 182 -7.10 13.36 11.79
C THR A 182 -7.49 14.46 10.79
N GLU A 183 -7.00 15.68 10.97
CA GLU A 183 -7.27 16.79 10.04
C GLU A 183 -6.72 16.49 8.64
N THR A 184 -5.47 16.04 8.55
CA THR A 184 -4.82 15.64 7.28
C THR A 184 -5.58 14.49 6.61
N ALA A 185 -5.99 13.48 7.38
CA ALA A 185 -6.79 12.37 6.88
C ALA A 185 -8.14 12.83 6.31
N GLU A 186 -8.84 13.73 7.01
CA GLU A 186 -10.12 14.29 6.56
C GLU A 186 -9.97 15.13 5.28
N LYS A 187 -8.92 15.96 5.18
CA LYS A 187 -8.60 16.71 3.96
C LYS A 187 -8.37 15.78 2.77
N TYR A 188 -7.51 14.77 2.95
CA TYR A 188 -7.24 13.75 1.93
C TYR A 188 -8.53 13.04 1.46
N LEU A 189 -9.36 12.57 2.39
CA LEU A 189 -10.60 11.88 2.06
C LEU A 189 -11.58 12.79 1.29
N ASN A 190 -11.71 14.04 1.73
CA ASN A 190 -12.57 15.01 1.07
C ASN A 190 -12.10 15.33 -0.37
N LEU A 191 -10.79 15.46 -0.58
CA LEU A 191 -10.19 15.64 -1.91
C LEU A 191 -10.49 14.45 -2.82
N PHE A 192 -10.26 13.22 -2.35
CA PHE A 192 -10.60 12.02 -3.11
C PHE A 192 -12.08 11.96 -3.49
N CYS A 193 -12.97 12.17 -2.53
CA CYS A 193 -14.41 12.16 -2.75
C CYS A 193 -14.84 13.22 -3.76
N LYS A 194 -14.28 14.43 -3.68
CA LYS A 194 -14.55 15.54 -4.61
C LYS A 194 -14.10 15.20 -6.03
N LYS A 195 -12.84 14.69 -6.19
CA LYS A 195 -12.28 14.38 -7.52
C LYS A 195 -12.96 13.19 -8.20
N THR A 196 -13.48 12.24 -7.44
CA THR A 196 -14.08 11.00 -7.98
C THR A 196 -15.60 11.00 -7.98
N ASN A 197 -16.23 12.02 -7.40
CA ASN A 197 -17.67 12.03 -7.11
C ASN A 197 -18.13 10.80 -6.31
N THR A 198 -17.26 10.28 -5.44
CA THR A 198 -17.55 9.14 -4.57
C THR A 198 -18.15 9.65 -3.25
N ALA A 199 -19.26 9.07 -2.80
CA ALA A 199 -19.85 9.41 -1.52
C ALA A 199 -18.86 9.07 -0.37
N LYS A 200 -18.64 10.00 0.56
CA LYS A 200 -17.75 9.80 1.71
C LYS A 200 -18.18 8.60 2.56
N THR A 201 -19.48 8.42 2.74
CA THR A 201 -20.06 7.27 3.45
C THR A 201 -19.64 5.94 2.85
N TYR A 202 -19.55 5.84 1.52
CA TYR A 202 -19.10 4.63 0.84
C TYR A 202 -17.64 4.28 1.14
N VAL A 203 -16.75 5.27 1.26
CA VAL A 203 -15.37 5.03 1.72
C VAL A 203 -15.36 4.65 3.19
N GLN A 204 -16.18 5.30 4.02
CA GLN A 204 -16.26 5.04 5.45
C GLN A 204 -16.77 3.62 5.78
N GLU A 205 -17.61 3.02 4.93
CA GLU A 205 -18.03 1.61 5.07
C GLU A 205 -16.84 0.63 5.04
N TRP A 206 -15.74 0.98 4.39
CA TRP A 206 -14.53 0.17 4.35
C TRP A 206 -13.64 0.30 5.58
N LEU A 207 -13.80 1.35 6.40
CA LEU A 207 -12.92 1.62 7.54
C LEU A 207 -12.83 0.45 8.53
N PRO A 208 -13.95 -0.16 8.98
CA PRO A 208 -13.88 -1.30 9.92
C PRO A 208 -13.14 -2.50 9.32
N ILE A 209 -13.36 -2.77 8.02
CA ILE A 209 -12.73 -3.88 7.30
C ILE A 209 -11.22 -3.64 7.19
N MET A 210 -10.81 -2.43 6.81
CA MET A 210 -9.40 -2.08 6.66
C MET A 210 -8.67 -1.96 8.00
N ALA A 211 -9.36 -1.53 9.07
CA ALA A 211 -8.84 -1.56 10.44
C ALA A 211 -8.57 -3.00 10.90
N ALA A 212 -9.48 -3.92 10.65
CA ALA A 212 -9.31 -5.34 10.95
C ALA A 212 -8.12 -5.94 10.16
N SER A 213 -7.98 -5.63 8.88
CA SER A 213 -6.84 -6.03 8.05
C SER A 213 -5.51 -5.52 8.63
N THR A 214 -5.47 -4.27 9.07
CA THR A 214 -4.27 -3.67 9.68
C THR A 214 -3.92 -4.36 11.00
N LEU A 215 -4.93 -4.66 11.82
CA LEU A 215 -4.76 -5.38 13.08
C LEU A 215 -4.21 -6.80 12.85
N ALA A 216 -4.72 -7.52 11.85
CA ALA A 216 -4.26 -8.87 11.50
C ALA A 216 -2.77 -8.89 11.14
N LYS A 217 -2.29 -7.89 10.39
CA LYS A 217 -0.87 -7.73 10.04
C LYS A 217 -0.01 -7.43 11.27
N GLY A 218 -0.47 -6.56 12.15
CA GLY A 218 0.21 -6.23 13.39
C GLY A 218 0.32 -7.41 14.36
N VAL A 219 -0.70 -8.27 14.45
CA VAL A 219 -0.69 -9.50 15.26
C VAL A 219 0.31 -10.52 14.68
N LYS A 220 0.31 -10.71 13.35
CA LYS A 220 1.28 -11.61 12.69
C LYS A 220 2.72 -11.15 12.91
N ALA A 221 3.01 -9.85 12.79
CA ALA A 221 4.34 -9.29 12.99
C ALA A 221 4.88 -9.46 14.43
N LYS A 222 4.01 -9.53 15.44
CA LYS A 222 4.39 -9.77 16.85
C LYS A 222 4.64 -11.23 17.20
N ARG A 223 4.20 -12.18 16.34
CA ARG A 223 4.36 -13.62 16.53
C ARG A 223 5.62 -14.20 15.88
N ILE A 224 6.34 -13.39 15.12
CA ILE A 224 7.64 -13.69 14.47
C ILE A 224 8.76 -13.01 15.26
#